data_82fc5e4af115258a190ccc2733dff1e1
#
_entry.id   82fc5e4af115258a190ccc2733dff1e1
#
_cell.length_a   1.000
_cell.length_b   1.000
_cell.length_c   1.000
_cell.angle_alpha   90.00
_cell.angle_beta   90.00
_cell.angle_gamma   90.00
#
_symmetry.space_group_name_H-M   'P 1'
#
loop_
_entity.id
_entity.type
_entity.pdbx_description
1 polymer ?
#
loop_
_entity_poly.entity_id
_entity_poly.type
_entity_poly.pdbx_seq_one_letter_code
_entity_poly.pdbx_strand_id
1 'polypeptide(L)'
;MHRILDFSFLLNHPYFHPYIVKSIFLLLGGFIIRQSLVIVGQRWANTYHHLGTYLLLPNIALLITSVIKDDIALSLGMIGALSIVRFRNPVKSPFELVMFFSLMSLGIVCSVSLPLSFLLFFLVVLVIFGIKIIDYISKKFKRNIFQYSFGDGNMLYTIEIDSSDPINELEREKSLIHFYMDKKNKIYTYRLVFSSREDLIGFQHSIKDDNRIITVRADMQS
;
A
#
# COMPACT_ATOMS: atom_id res chain seq x y z
N MET A 1 -42.60 18.69 -11.92
CA MET A 1 -41.26 18.81 -11.36
C MET A 1 -41.09 18.07 -10.01
N HIS A 2 -42.06 17.23 -9.58
CA HIS A 2 -42.05 16.52 -8.28
C HIS A 2 -41.77 15.01 -8.36
N ARG A 3 -41.38 14.45 -9.54
CA ARG A 3 -41.15 13.01 -9.71
C ARG A 3 -39.69 12.52 -9.47
N ILE A 4 -38.76 13.41 -9.14
CA ILE A 4 -37.35 13.07 -9.05
C ILE A 4 -36.93 12.53 -7.67
N LEU A 5 -37.84 12.63 -6.68
CA LEU A 5 -37.54 12.22 -5.30
C LEU A 5 -38.45 11.10 -4.76
N ASP A 6 -39.13 10.36 -5.61
CA ASP A 6 -39.87 9.17 -5.16
C ASP A 6 -38.88 8.01 -4.97
N PHE A 7 -38.41 7.86 -3.75
CA PHE A 7 -37.52 6.79 -3.33
C PHE A 7 -38.12 5.38 -3.61
N SER A 8 -39.46 5.30 -3.62
CA SER A 8 -40.22 4.11 -4.02
C SER A 8 -40.05 3.78 -5.52
N PHE A 9 -39.93 4.79 -6.38
CA PHE A 9 -39.66 4.61 -7.81
C PHE A 9 -38.25 4.02 -8.05
N LEU A 10 -37.24 4.49 -7.29
CA LEU A 10 -35.90 3.97 -7.37
C LEU A 10 -35.83 2.51 -6.87
N LEU A 11 -36.48 2.17 -5.78
CA LEU A 11 -36.51 0.82 -5.24
C LEU A 11 -37.20 -0.20 -6.15
N ASN A 12 -38.23 0.22 -6.89
CA ASN A 12 -38.99 -0.63 -7.82
C ASN A 12 -38.37 -0.71 -9.23
N HIS A 13 -37.29 0.03 -9.48
CA HIS A 13 -36.62 -0.02 -10.79
C HIS A 13 -35.92 -1.37 -10.98
N PRO A 14 -36.21 -2.14 -12.04
CA PRO A 14 -35.66 -3.52 -12.23
C PRO A 14 -34.14 -3.59 -12.27
N TYR A 15 -33.47 -2.48 -12.56
CA TYR A 15 -32.00 -2.39 -12.56
C TYR A 15 -31.40 -2.04 -11.21
N PHE A 16 -32.19 -1.52 -10.24
CA PHE A 16 -31.66 -1.03 -8.98
C PHE A 16 -31.20 -2.18 -8.06
N HIS A 17 -31.98 -3.24 -7.99
CA HIS A 17 -31.69 -4.40 -7.12
C HIS A 17 -30.37 -5.10 -7.44
N PRO A 18 -30.02 -5.43 -8.70
CA PRO A 18 -28.75 -6.08 -9.02
C PRO A 18 -27.54 -5.18 -8.75
N TYR A 19 -27.66 -3.85 -8.89
CA TYR A 19 -26.55 -2.95 -8.57
C TYR A 19 -26.29 -2.82 -7.08
N ILE A 20 -27.32 -2.88 -6.23
CA ILE A 20 -27.15 -2.90 -4.77
C ILE A 20 -26.37 -4.13 -4.36
N VAL A 21 -26.74 -5.31 -4.85
CA VAL A 21 -26.06 -6.56 -4.54
C VAL A 21 -24.58 -6.50 -4.94
N LYS A 22 -24.30 -6.03 -6.16
CA LYS A 22 -22.94 -5.82 -6.67
C LYS A 22 -22.15 -4.84 -5.79
N SER A 23 -22.79 -3.71 -5.40
CA SER A 23 -22.16 -2.70 -4.55
C SER A 23 -21.84 -3.23 -3.15
N ILE A 24 -22.74 -3.97 -2.53
CA ILE A 24 -22.50 -4.62 -1.23
C ILE A 24 -21.36 -5.61 -1.33
N PHE A 25 -21.34 -6.44 -2.39
CA PHE A 25 -20.23 -7.36 -2.64
C PHE A 25 -18.89 -6.63 -2.74
N LEU A 26 -18.82 -5.51 -3.48
CA LEU A 26 -17.59 -4.71 -3.63
C LEU A 26 -17.17 -4.03 -2.33
N LEU A 27 -18.12 -3.54 -1.52
CA LEU A 27 -17.81 -2.98 -0.20
C LEU A 27 -17.20 -4.04 0.72
N LEU A 28 -17.83 -5.21 0.81
CA LEU A 28 -17.32 -6.32 1.61
C LEU A 28 -15.98 -6.84 1.07
N GLY A 29 -15.86 -7.00 -0.25
CA GLY A 29 -14.65 -7.43 -0.92
C GLY A 29 -13.48 -6.47 -0.71
N GLY A 30 -13.69 -5.17 -0.87
CA GLY A 30 -12.69 -4.13 -0.60
C GLY A 30 -12.25 -4.12 0.86
N PHE A 31 -13.18 -4.28 1.79
CA PHE A 31 -12.89 -4.40 3.21
C PHE A 31 -12.03 -5.63 3.52
N ILE A 32 -12.40 -6.80 2.98
CA ILE A 32 -11.65 -8.06 3.17
C ILE A 32 -10.25 -7.97 2.59
N ILE A 33 -10.09 -7.43 1.37
CA ILE A 33 -8.77 -7.23 0.75
C ILE A 33 -7.89 -6.32 1.63
N ARG A 34 -8.44 -5.21 2.11
CA ARG A 34 -7.73 -4.31 3.03
C ARG A 34 -7.32 -5.03 4.31
N GLN A 35 -8.23 -5.77 4.95
CA GLN A 35 -7.91 -6.52 6.17
C GLN A 35 -6.84 -7.59 5.93
N SER A 36 -6.88 -8.27 4.79
CA SER A 36 -5.85 -9.23 4.38
C SER A 36 -4.48 -8.59 4.30
N LEU A 37 -4.37 -7.37 3.74
CA LEU A 37 -3.12 -6.61 3.68
C LEU A 37 -2.61 -6.21 5.08
N VAL A 38 -3.49 -5.77 5.97
CA VAL A 38 -3.12 -5.44 7.36
C VAL A 38 -2.61 -6.68 8.10
N ILE A 39 -3.28 -7.84 7.93
CA ILE A 39 -2.86 -9.13 8.53
C ILE A 39 -1.50 -9.58 7.97
N VAL A 40 -1.22 -9.32 6.71
CA VAL A 40 0.07 -9.61 6.08
C VAL A 40 1.19 -8.70 6.57
N GLY A 41 0.84 -7.58 7.23
CA GLY A 41 1.81 -6.65 7.82
C GLY A 41 2.07 -5.40 6.97
N GLN A 42 1.22 -5.11 5.98
CA GLN A 42 1.30 -3.89 5.19
C GLN A 42 0.74 -2.71 5.99
N ARG A 43 1.61 -1.98 6.68
CA ARG A 43 1.22 -0.88 7.59
C ARG A 43 0.53 0.28 6.88
N TRP A 44 0.91 0.57 5.63
CA TRP A 44 0.30 1.65 4.83
C TRP A 44 -1.21 1.43 4.62
N ALA A 45 -1.67 0.17 4.51
CA ALA A 45 -3.08 -0.17 4.37
C ALA A 45 -3.92 0.13 5.63
N ASN A 46 -3.29 0.39 6.78
CA ASN A 46 -3.97 0.59 8.06
C ASN A 46 -4.40 2.05 8.32
N THR A 47 -4.32 2.92 7.32
CA THR A 47 -4.75 4.32 7.46
C THR A 47 -6.22 4.51 7.10
N TYR A 48 -6.87 5.55 7.64
CA TYR A 48 -8.26 5.92 7.31
C TYR A 48 -8.45 6.23 5.83
N HIS A 49 -7.46 6.89 5.22
CA HIS A 49 -7.51 7.23 3.79
C HIS A 49 -7.57 5.97 2.91
N HIS A 50 -6.77 4.96 3.23
CA HIS A 50 -6.80 3.69 2.50
C HIS A 50 -8.11 2.94 2.72
N LEU A 51 -8.70 2.99 3.93
CA LEU A 51 -10.01 2.40 4.15
C LEU A 51 -11.06 2.98 3.19
N GLY A 52 -11.13 4.32 3.11
CA GLY A 52 -12.03 5.00 2.17
C GLY A 52 -11.76 4.61 0.72
N THR A 53 -10.50 4.57 0.31
CA THR A 53 -10.11 4.19 -1.06
C THR A 53 -10.52 2.76 -1.38
N TYR A 54 -10.29 1.79 -0.50
CA TYR A 54 -10.63 0.39 -0.72
C TYR A 54 -12.13 0.13 -0.81
N LEU A 55 -12.94 0.93 -0.13
CA LEU A 55 -14.40 0.82 -0.18
C LEU A 55 -14.98 1.55 -1.41
N LEU A 56 -14.50 2.75 -1.71
CA LEU A 56 -15.08 3.60 -2.74
C LEU A 56 -14.60 3.27 -4.15
N LEU A 57 -13.29 2.98 -4.32
CA LEU A 57 -12.69 2.83 -5.63
C LEU A 57 -13.37 1.75 -6.49
N PRO A 58 -13.63 0.51 -6.01
CA PRO A 58 -14.31 -0.49 -6.82
C PRO A 58 -15.76 -0.13 -7.10
N ASN A 59 -16.46 0.56 -6.19
CA ASN A 59 -17.82 1.01 -6.40
C ASN A 59 -17.92 2.14 -7.44
N ILE A 60 -16.97 3.08 -7.40
CA ILE A 60 -16.85 4.12 -8.43
C ILE A 60 -16.61 3.48 -9.79
N ALA A 61 -15.68 2.52 -9.88
CA ALA A 61 -15.40 1.79 -11.11
C ALA A 61 -16.63 1.03 -11.64
N LEU A 62 -17.41 0.38 -10.76
CA LEU A 62 -18.67 -0.28 -11.10
C LEU A 62 -19.65 0.72 -11.73
N LEU A 63 -19.90 1.85 -11.07
CA LEU A 63 -20.87 2.84 -11.53
C LEU A 63 -20.46 3.48 -12.84
N ILE A 64 -19.20 3.90 -12.96
CA ILE A 64 -18.64 4.47 -14.19
C ILE A 64 -18.81 3.49 -15.35
N THR A 65 -18.37 2.24 -15.18
CA THR A 65 -18.44 1.22 -16.22
C THR A 65 -19.87 0.89 -16.61
N SER A 66 -20.79 0.90 -15.64
CA SER A 66 -22.20 0.65 -15.90
C SER A 66 -22.86 1.75 -16.74
N VAL A 67 -22.43 3.01 -16.58
CA VAL A 67 -22.94 4.16 -17.35
C VAL A 67 -22.37 4.16 -18.77
N ILE A 68 -21.08 3.79 -18.91
CA ILE A 68 -20.37 3.84 -20.21
C ILE A 68 -20.72 2.67 -21.12
N LYS A 69 -21.14 1.54 -20.54
CA LYS A 69 -21.28 0.26 -21.22
C LYS A 69 -22.11 0.31 -22.51
N ASP A 70 -23.15 1.14 -22.54
CA ASP A 70 -24.12 1.18 -23.61
C ASP A 70 -23.95 2.40 -24.54
N ASP A 71 -22.94 3.28 -24.28
CA ASP A 71 -22.74 4.51 -25.06
C ASP A 71 -21.25 4.70 -25.45
N ILE A 72 -20.95 4.49 -26.73
CA ILE A 72 -19.60 4.61 -27.28
C ILE A 72 -19.10 6.05 -27.22
N ALA A 73 -19.95 7.03 -27.45
CA ALA A 73 -19.57 8.45 -27.44
C ALA A 73 -19.18 8.89 -26.02
N LEU A 74 -19.94 8.43 -25.01
CA LEU A 74 -19.66 8.68 -23.60
C LEU A 74 -18.35 7.97 -23.18
N SER A 75 -18.11 6.77 -23.67
CA SER A 75 -16.85 6.03 -23.43
C SER A 75 -15.62 6.81 -23.90
N LEU A 76 -15.66 7.32 -25.14
CA LEU A 76 -14.56 8.13 -25.70
C LEU A 76 -14.38 9.44 -24.94
N GLY A 77 -15.48 10.12 -24.57
CA GLY A 77 -15.45 11.34 -23.78
C GLY A 77 -14.81 11.13 -22.40
N MET A 78 -15.12 10.03 -21.74
CA MET A 78 -14.53 9.69 -20.44
C MET A 78 -13.04 9.35 -20.51
N ILE A 79 -12.59 8.62 -21.56
CA ILE A 79 -11.16 8.36 -21.78
C ILE A 79 -10.40 9.69 -21.93
N GLY A 80 -10.97 10.63 -22.70
CA GLY A 80 -10.42 11.97 -22.84
C GLY A 80 -10.38 12.75 -21.52
N ALA A 81 -11.43 12.69 -20.74
CA ALA A 81 -11.48 13.36 -19.42
C ALA A 81 -10.51 12.75 -18.42
N LEU A 82 -10.38 11.42 -18.37
CA LEU A 82 -9.44 10.74 -17.47
C LEU A 82 -7.97 11.01 -17.82
N SER A 83 -7.65 11.25 -19.10
CA SER A 83 -6.28 11.58 -19.50
C SER A 83 -5.82 12.95 -19.04
N ILE A 84 -6.73 13.84 -18.64
CA ILE A 84 -6.41 15.17 -18.07
C ILE A 84 -6.12 15.06 -16.55
N VAL A 85 -6.61 13.99 -15.90
CA VAL A 85 -6.40 13.79 -14.47
C VAL A 85 -4.96 13.41 -14.18
N ARG A 86 -4.18 14.38 -13.75
CA ARG A 86 -2.78 14.19 -13.33
C ARG A 86 -2.75 13.93 -11.83
N PHE A 87 -2.33 12.74 -11.42
CA PHE A 87 -2.03 12.48 -10.02
C PHE A 87 -0.81 13.31 -9.58
N ARG A 88 -1.02 14.24 -8.65
CA ARG A 88 0.07 15.09 -8.12
C ARG A 88 0.99 14.35 -7.16
N ASN A 89 0.47 13.35 -6.47
CA ASN A 89 1.25 12.57 -5.51
C ASN A 89 1.51 11.19 -6.11
N PRO A 90 2.78 10.82 -6.35
CA PRO A 90 3.11 9.46 -6.76
C PRO A 90 2.73 8.48 -5.66
N VAL A 91 2.19 7.35 -6.05
CA VAL A 91 1.96 6.21 -5.13
C VAL A 91 3.31 5.80 -4.56
N LYS A 92 3.39 5.64 -3.24
CA LYS A 92 4.68 5.43 -2.54
C LYS A 92 5.31 4.07 -2.83
N SER A 93 4.48 3.06 -3.16
CA SER A 93 4.91 1.68 -3.36
C SER A 93 4.31 1.11 -4.65
N PRO A 94 5.10 0.38 -5.47
CA PRO A 94 4.58 -0.35 -6.63
C PRO A 94 3.47 -1.34 -6.26
N PHE A 95 3.56 -1.97 -5.10
CA PHE A 95 2.57 -2.92 -4.62
C PHE A 95 1.23 -2.24 -4.29
N GLU A 96 1.25 -1.06 -3.68
CA GLU A 96 0.07 -0.23 -3.44
C GLU A 96 -0.64 0.12 -4.76
N LEU A 97 0.14 0.50 -5.79
CA LEU A 97 -0.40 0.79 -7.12
C LEU A 97 -1.12 -0.42 -7.72
N VAL A 98 -0.52 -1.61 -7.64
CA VAL A 98 -1.12 -2.87 -8.12
C VAL A 98 -2.41 -3.17 -7.37
N MET A 99 -2.48 -2.92 -6.06
CA MET A 99 -3.71 -3.11 -5.28
C MET A 99 -4.83 -2.16 -5.74
N PHE A 100 -4.54 -0.90 -6.00
CA PHE A 100 -5.54 0.04 -6.54
C PHE A 100 -6.05 -0.39 -7.92
N PHE A 101 -5.16 -0.83 -8.81
CA PHE A 101 -5.57 -1.39 -10.09
C PHE A 101 -6.42 -2.65 -9.94
N SER A 102 -6.11 -3.51 -9.00
CA SER A 102 -6.91 -4.71 -8.71
C SER A 102 -8.32 -4.35 -8.24
N LEU A 103 -8.46 -3.34 -7.39
CA LEU A 103 -9.76 -2.84 -6.93
C LEU A 103 -10.58 -2.21 -8.06
N MET A 104 -9.95 -1.39 -8.92
CA MET A 104 -10.61 -0.85 -10.11
C MET A 104 -11.08 -1.96 -11.03
N SER A 105 -10.21 -2.93 -11.33
CA SER A 105 -10.54 -4.08 -12.17
C SER A 105 -11.68 -4.90 -11.59
N LEU A 106 -11.72 -5.07 -10.25
CA LEU A 106 -12.81 -5.76 -9.55
C LEU A 106 -14.16 -5.08 -9.79
N GLY A 107 -14.21 -3.75 -9.72
CA GLY A 107 -15.42 -2.97 -10.02
C GLY A 107 -15.84 -3.08 -11.49
N ILE A 108 -14.90 -2.98 -12.42
CA ILE A 108 -15.14 -3.11 -13.88
C ILE A 108 -15.69 -4.51 -14.19
N VAL A 109 -15.02 -5.57 -13.72
CA VAL A 109 -15.44 -6.95 -13.96
C VAL A 109 -16.81 -7.22 -13.34
N CYS A 110 -17.08 -6.66 -12.15
CA CYS A 110 -18.37 -6.79 -11.48
C CYS A 110 -19.53 -6.14 -12.26
N SER A 111 -19.28 -5.09 -13.05
CA SER A 111 -20.30 -4.50 -13.92
C SER A 111 -20.76 -5.49 -15.00
N VAL A 112 -19.83 -6.27 -15.52
CA VAL A 112 -20.07 -7.24 -16.62
C VAL A 112 -20.56 -8.58 -16.09
N SER A 113 -19.83 -9.18 -15.14
CA SER A 113 -20.10 -10.53 -14.65
C SER A 113 -19.72 -10.68 -13.17
N LEU A 114 -20.72 -10.95 -12.34
CA LEU A 114 -20.52 -11.17 -10.92
C LEU A 114 -19.68 -12.43 -10.62
N PRO A 115 -19.85 -13.59 -11.29
CA PRO A 115 -18.99 -14.76 -11.10
C PRO A 115 -17.51 -14.50 -11.38
N LEU A 116 -17.18 -13.74 -12.46
CA LEU A 116 -15.80 -13.39 -12.78
C LEU A 116 -15.20 -12.46 -11.72
N SER A 117 -15.99 -11.57 -11.13
CA SER A 117 -15.50 -10.71 -10.06
C SER A 117 -15.20 -11.50 -8.78
N PHE A 118 -15.95 -12.55 -8.47
CA PHE A 118 -15.61 -13.49 -7.40
C PHE A 118 -14.27 -14.20 -7.64
N LEU A 119 -14.05 -14.66 -8.88
CA LEU A 119 -12.78 -15.30 -9.25
C LEU A 119 -11.61 -14.33 -9.07
N LEU A 120 -11.73 -13.08 -9.57
CA LEU A 120 -10.69 -12.07 -9.41
C LEU A 120 -10.44 -11.72 -7.94
N PHE A 121 -11.51 -11.55 -7.15
CA PHE A 121 -11.42 -11.31 -5.72
C PHE A 121 -10.63 -12.41 -5.01
N PHE A 122 -10.99 -13.68 -5.28
CA PHE A 122 -10.32 -14.83 -4.68
C PHE A 122 -8.85 -14.90 -5.07
N LEU A 123 -8.52 -14.63 -6.34
CA LEU A 123 -7.16 -14.59 -6.85
C LEU A 123 -6.32 -13.53 -6.12
N VAL A 124 -6.85 -12.30 -5.97
CA VAL A 124 -6.15 -11.21 -5.25
C VAL A 124 -5.87 -11.62 -3.80
N VAL A 125 -6.86 -12.13 -3.09
CA VAL A 125 -6.70 -12.60 -1.71
C VAL A 125 -5.68 -13.74 -1.62
N LEU A 126 -5.73 -14.70 -2.54
CA LEU A 126 -4.79 -15.82 -2.61
C LEU A 126 -3.34 -15.32 -2.80
N VAL A 127 -3.12 -14.36 -3.71
CA VAL A 127 -1.78 -13.79 -3.93
C VAL A 127 -1.27 -13.08 -2.67
N ILE A 128 -2.11 -12.29 -1.98
CA ILE A 128 -1.75 -11.60 -0.74
C ILE A 128 -1.27 -12.60 0.32
N PHE A 129 -2.04 -13.67 0.56
CA PHE A 129 -1.66 -14.70 1.52
C PHE A 129 -0.46 -15.54 1.04
N GLY A 130 -0.36 -15.79 -0.27
CA GLY A 130 0.77 -16.47 -0.89
C GLY A 130 2.11 -15.78 -0.59
N ILE A 131 2.16 -14.45 -0.71
CA ILE A 131 3.34 -13.65 -0.38
C ILE A 131 3.73 -13.84 1.10
N LYS A 132 2.74 -13.83 2.01
CA LYS A 132 3.00 -14.07 3.45
C LYS A 132 3.54 -15.47 3.73
N ILE A 133 3.01 -16.48 3.07
CA ILE A 133 3.47 -17.87 3.22
C ILE A 133 4.91 -17.99 2.75
N ILE A 134 5.25 -17.39 1.60
CA ILE A 134 6.61 -17.38 1.07
C ILE A 134 7.58 -16.68 2.05
N ASP A 135 7.19 -15.53 2.62
CA ASP A 135 8.00 -14.83 3.62
C ASP A 135 8.22 -15.68 4.87
N TYR A 136 7.18 -16.35 5.36
CA TYR A 136 7.25 -17.25 6.51
C TYR A 136 8.21 -18.45 6.27
N ILE A 137 8.10 -19.08 5.10
CA ILE A 137 8.97 -20.19 4.70
C ILE A 137 10.42 -19.72 4.56
N SER A 138 10.62 -18.54 3.94
CA SER A 138 11.94 -17.93 3.76
C SER A 138 12.65 -17.71 5.11
N LYS A 139 11.96 -17.14 6.09
CA LYS A 139 12.47 -16.92 7.44
C LYS A 139 12.83 -18.24 8.14
N LYS A 140 12.02 -19.28 7.97
CA LYS A 140 12.27 -20.62 8.54
C LYS A 140 13.53 -21.27 7.96
N PHE A 141 13.83 -21.06 6.68
CA PHE A 141 15.02 -21.60 6.00
C PHE A 141 16.24 -20.68 6.12
N LYS A 142 16.22 -19.61 6.94
CA LYS A 142 17.32 -18.62 7.10
C LYS A 142 17.82 -18.03 5.76
N ARG A 143 17.04 -18.08 4.71
CA ARG A 143 17.31 -17.42 3.44
C ARG A 143 16.45 -16.16 3.37
N ASN A 144 17.07 -14.99 3.44
CA ASN A 144 16.38 -13.72 3.17
C ASN A 144 16.16 -13.61 1.65
N ILE A 145 15.02 -14.10 1.16
CA ILE A 145 14.66 -14.03 -0.26
C ILE A 145 14.23 -12.61 -0.62
N PHE A 146 13.61 -11.89 0.32
CA PHE A 146 13.19 -10.51 0.11
C PHE A 146 14.17 -9.55 0.79
N GLN A 147 14.78 -8.66 -0.01
CA GLN A 147 15.50 -7.51 0.52
C GLN A 147 14.52 -6.43 0.92
N TYR A 148 14.76 -5.75 2.04
CA TYR A 148 13.98 -4.60 2.44
C TYR A 148 14.14 -3.49 1.39
N SER A 149 13.04 -3.12 0.71
CA SER A 149 13.03 -1.99 -0.22
C SER A 149 12.58 -0.73 0.52
N PHE A 150 13.34 0.34 0.41
CA PHE A 150 13.01 1.65 1.01
C PHE A 150 11.72 2.27 0.45
N GLY A 151 11.23 1.78 -0.70
CA GLY A 151 10.05 2.29 -1.37
C GLY A 151 8.73 1.67 -0.94
N ASP A 152 8.73 0.62 -0.13
CA ASP A 152 7.54 -0.22 0.08
C ASP A 152 6.52 0.33 1.10
N GLY A 153 6.66 1.59 1.53
CA GLY A 153 5.70 2.21 2.46
C GLY A 153 5.63 1.55 3.85
N ASN A 154 6.41 0.50 4.08
CA ASN A 154 6.63 -0.03 5.41
C ASN A 154 7.57 0.91 6.13
N MET A 155 7.10 1.56 7.18
CA MET A 155 7.92 2.41 8.03
C MET A 155 9.04 1.57 8.62
N LEU A 156 10.22 1.70 8.03
CA LEU A 156 11.46 1.21 8.60
C LEU A 156 11.97 2.31 9.53
N TYR A 157 12.24 1.95 10.75
CA TYR A 157 12.87 2.86 11.69
C TYR A 157 14.31 3.06 11.26
N THR A 158 14.69 4.29 10.91
CA THR A 158 16.03 4.59 10.45
C THR A 158 16.80 5.38 11.49
N ILE A 159 18.07 5.05 11.65
CA ILE A 159 18.99 5.83 12.44
C ILE A 159 20.18 6.24 11.56
N GLU A 160 20.50 7.52 11.59
CA GLU A 160 21.64 8.10 10.90
C GLU A 160 22.63 8.58 11.94
N ILE A 161 23.87 8.13 11.82
CA ILE A 161 24.93 8.38 12.78
C ILE A 161 26.08 9.03 12.03
N ASP A 162 26.47 10.23 12.46
CA ASP A 162 27.68 10.89 11.98
C ASP A 162 28.78 10.73 13.01
N SER A 163 29.97 10.26 12.59
CA SER A 163 31.13 10.08 13.46
C SER A 163 32.37 10.74 12.90
N SER A 164 33.29 11.11 13.81
CA SER A 164 34.61 11.69 13.46
C SER A 164 35.60 10.66 12.97
N ASP A 165 35.47 9.41 13.45
CA ASP A 165 36.35 8.31 13.12
C ASP A 165 35.55 7.09 12.65
N PRO A 166 36.15 6.18 11.85
CA PRO A 166 35.46 5.01 11.35
C PRO A 166 35.13 4.05 12.53
N ILE A 167 33.88 3.59 12.56
CA ILE A 167 33.40 2.63 13.57
C ILE A 167 33.22 1.27 12.91
N ASN A 168 34.24 0.42 13.00
CA ASN A 168 34.26 -0.91 12.37
C ASN A 168 33.11 -1.82 12.81
N GLU A 169 32.56 -1.58 14.01
CA GLU A 169 31.41 -2.32 14.56
C GLU A 169 30.14 -2.00 13.77
N LEU A 170 29.94 -0.73 13.40
CA LEU A 170 28.80 -0.29 12.59
C LEU A 170 28.90 -0.77 11.14
N GLU A 171 30.13 -0.87 10.59
CA GLU A 171 30.33 -1.38 9.23
C GLU A 171 29.99 -2.88 9.07
N ARG A 172 30.07 -3.64 10.16
CA ARG A 172 29.76 -5.08 10.18
C ARG A 172 28.31 -5.38 10.56
N GLU A 173 27.58 -4.35 10.97
CA GLU A 173 26.19 -4.52 11.36
C GLU A 173 25.29 -4.90 10.17
N LYS A 174 24.47 -5.93 10.35
CA LYS A 174 23.55 -6.39 9.30
C LYS A 174 22.45 -5.36 8.96
N SER A 175 22.24 -4.43 9.87
CA SER A 175 21.26 -3.35 9.74
C SER A 175 21.78 -2.17 8.94
N LEU A 176 23.08 -2.14 8.60
CA LEU A 176 23.69 -1.08 7.81
C LEU A 176 23.24 -1.16 6.35
N ILE A 177 22.65 -0.09 5.84
CA ILE A 177 22.19 -0.02 4.46
C ILE A 177 23.02 0.95 3.64
N HIS A 178 23.47 2.03 4.26
CA HIS A 178 24.22 3.05 3.56
C HIS A 178 25.37 3.54 4.43
N PHE A 179 26.56 3.63 3.79
CA PHE A 179 27.77 4.17 4.35
C PHE A 179 28.29 5.27 3.42
N TYR A 180 28.55 6.44 3.96
CA TYR A 180 29.11 7.55 3.23
C TYR A 180 30.27 8.17 4.01
N MET A 181 31.37 8.49 3.31
CA MET A 181 32.53 9.15 3.88
C MET A 181 32.75 10.49 3.18
N ASP A 182 32.62 11.58 3.92
CA ASP A 182 33.04 12.90 3.47
C ASP A 182 34.54 13.10 3.78
N LYS A 183 35.36 12.93 2.77
CA LYS A 183 36.81 13.08 2.89
C LYS A 183 37.26 14.50 3.25
N LYS A 184 36.46 15.51 2.89
CA LYS A 184 36.81 16.92 3.10
C LYS A 184 36.61 17.32 4.57
N ASN A 185 35.52 16.88 5.16
CA ASN A 185 35.16 17.18 6.55
C ASN A 185 35.55 16.07 7.52
N LYS A 186 36.08 14.93 7.04
CA LYS A 186 36.37 13.74 7.83
C LYS A 186 35.19 13.25 8.63
N ILE A 187 34.01 13.23 8.01
CA ILE A 187 32.76 12.76 8.63
C ILE A 187 32.39 11.43 7.99
N TYR A 188 32.09 10.45 8.83
CA TYR A 188 31.58 9.13 8.46
C TYR A 188 30.13 9.04 8.81
N THR A 189 29.24 8.89 7.81
CA THR A 189 27.80 8.78 8.00
C THR A 189 27.36 7.36 7.79
N TYR A 190 26.75 6.77 8.80
CA TYR A 190 26.17 5.42 8.79
C TYR A 190 24.65 5.52 8.86
N ARG A 191 23.95 4.87 7.93
CA ARG A 191 22.49 4.76 7.95
C ARG A 191 22.10 3.31 8.19
N LEU A 192 21.51 3.06 9.35
CA LEU A 192 21.00 1.75 9.76
C LEU A 192 19.49 1.73 9.77
N VAL A 193 18.90 0.54 9.57
CA VAL A 193 17.47 0.34 9.52
C VAL A 193 17.08 -0.81 10.43
N PHE A 194 16.00 -0.58 11.17
CA PHE A 194 15.44 -1.53 12.11
C PHE A 194 14.00 -1.85 11.79
N SER A 195 13.60 -3.09 11.98
CA SER A 195 12.23 -3.56 11.74
C SER A 195 11.27 -3.22 12.89
N SER A 196 11.82 -2.99 14.09
CA SER A 196 11.08 -2.66 15.30
C SER A 196 11.59 -1.37 15.94
N ARG A 197 10.68 -0.61 16.54
CA ARG A 197 11.04 0.57 17.34
C ARG A 197 11.88 0.20 18.57
N GLU A 198 11.60 -0.96 19.16
CA GLU A 198 12.31 -1.46 20.33
C GLU A 198 13.77 -1.77 20.00
N ASP A 199 14.02 -2.41 18.86
CA ASP A 199 15.36 -2.71 18.37
C ASP A 199 16.17 -1.43 18.12
N LEU A 200 15.54 -0.40 17.52
CA LEU A 200 16.18 0.91 17.30
C LEU A 200 16.53 1.59 18.62
N ILE A 201 15.61 1.61 19.60
CA ILE A 201 15.84 2.22 20.91
C ILE A 201 16.95 1.46 21.65
N GLY A 202 16.92 0.12 21.63
CA GLY A 202 17.98 -0.70 22.21
C GLY A 202 19.35 -0.42 21.60
N PHE A 203 19.40 -0.31 20.27
CA PHE A 203 20.61 0.05 19.56
C PHE A 203 21.07 1.47 19.87
N GLN A 204 20.17 2.44 19.93
CA GLN A 204 20.49 3.83 20.30
C GLN A 204 21.10 3.92 21.70
N HIS A 205 20.62 3.11 22.64
CA HIS A 205 21.21 3.05 23.98
C HIS A 205 22.63 2.45 23.97
N SER A 206 22.91 1.47 23.13
CA SER A 206 24.23 0.82 23.06
C SER A 206 25.34 1.71 22.50
N ILE A 207 24.96 2.72 21.68
CA ILE A 207 25.93 3.63 21.03
C ILE A 207 26.04 5.00 21.70
N LYS A 208 25.19 5.27 22.72
CA LYS A 208 25.07 6.60 23.34
C LYS A 208 26.36 7.12 23.97
N ASP A 209 27.19 6.23 24.46
CA ASP A 209 28.41 6.57 25.22
C ASP A 209 29.68 6.56 24.34
N ASP A 210 29.56 6.41 23.03
CA ASP A 210 30.72 6.41 22.13
C ASP A 210 31.15 7.84 21.78
N ASN A 211 32.29 8.26 22.28
CA ASN A 211 32.85 9.61 22.10
C ASN A 211 33.20 9.95 20.63
N ARG A 212 33.20 9.00 19.73
CA ARG A 212 33.45 9.20 18.29
C ARG A 212 32.21 9.73 17.54
N ILE A 213 31.04 9.62 18.15
CA ILE A 213 29.75 10.00 17.55
C ILE A 213 29.54 11.49 17.71
N ILE A 214 29.33 12.20 16.59
CA ILE A 214 29.05 13.63 16.54
C ILE A 214 27.54 13.88 16.63
N THR A 215 26.76 13.15 15.82
CA THR A 215 25.31 13.35 15.71
C THR A 215 24.59 12.03 15.53
N VAL A 216 23.45 11.89 16.19
CA VAL A 216 22.54 10.75 16.01
C VAL A 216 21.18 11.31 15.65
N ARG A 217 20.67 10.96 14.46
CA ARG A 217 19.32 11.32 14.00
C ARG A 217 18.51 10.04 13.84
N ALA A 218 17.47 9.88 14.64
CA ALA A 218 16.54 8.78 14.51
C ALA A 218 15.25 9.27 13.85
N ASP A 219 14.88 8.66 12.73
CA ASP A 219 13.57 8.88 12.11
C ASP A 219 12.61 7.80 12.60
N MET A 220 11.69 8.22 13.45
CA MET A 220 10.68 7.38 14.09
C MET A 220 9.29 7.74 13.55
N GLN A 221 9.15 8.00 12.25
CA GLN A 221 7.85 8.39 11.70
C GLN A 221 6.79 7.34 12.05
N SER A 222 5.81 7.83 12.80
CA SER A 222 4.62 7.09 13.27
C SER A 222 3.54 7.02 12.20
#